data_ee71da12672a38d0c53112917177a23c
#
_entry.id   ee71da12672a38d0c53112917177a23c
#
_cell.length_a   1.000
_cell.length_b   1.000
_cell.length_c   1.000
_cell.angle_alpha   90.00
_cell.angle_beta   90.00
_cell.angle_gamma   90.00
#
_symmetry.space_group_name_H-M   'P 1'
#
loop_
_entity.id
_entity.type
_entity.pdbx_description
1 polymer ?
#
loop_
_entity_poly.entity_id
_entity_poly.type
_entity_poly.pdbx_seq_one_letter_code
_entity_poly.pdbx_strand_id
1 'polypeptide(L)'
;MKALSLLTLGLFSTAVTLAQTTPTTDSTLAVPLAAVPSEATPNPLTTYGFVDGYYGYDIKHVASNTRPGFLYSHNRQNEFTVNNAVLGMRYDNGQVRGAIGLHAGTYVAANYANEDQVFKHIYEAYAGFRPLEKAWLDVGIFGSHIGFESALSKDNWTLTRSLMAENSPYYEAGARFTYEVDPKLTLTALVLNGWQNIRENNQKKAVGTQIQWKPTDKLLINSSTFYGNEQPQELVKRRRYFHDFYISYAATDRLSVAGVFDVGKQEKATRGSKADTWHTGAAFVRYKLADTWTAAARAEYYYADHGVIINSISPSTTDANFNVKSASLNLDYLPTSNVAFRVEGRVFHSGQDFLTDRNGQPTNSYGNLTSSIALSF
;
A
#
# COMPACT_ATOMS: atom_id res chain seq x y z
N MET A 1 9.39 6.19 65.82
CA MET A 1 10.78 6.20 65.38
C MET A 1 10.94 5.08 64.37
N LYS A 2 10.83 5.35 63.09
CA LYS A 2 11.32 4.50 61.98
C LYS A 2 11.74 5.43 60.83
N ALA A 3 13.00 5.33 60.46
CA ALA A 3 13.67 6.16 59.48
C ALA A 3 13.17 5.89 58.06
N LEU A 4 12.96 6.96 57.31
CA LEU A 4 12.64 6.95 55.88
C LEU A 4 13.95 7.16 55.13
N SER A 5 14.39 6.13 54.37
CA SER A 5 15.55 6.21 53.50
C SER A 5 15.13 6.80 52.15
N LEU A 6 15.64 7.98 51.84
CA LEU A 6 15.57 8.57 50.48
C LEU A 6 16.56 7.83 49.57
N LEU A 7 16.03 7.28 48.46
CA LEU A 7 16.82 6.81 47.35
C LEU A 7 16.92 7.95 46.31
N THR A 8 18.10 8.54 46.18
CA THR A 8 18.41 9.53 45.15
C THR A 8 18.70 8.80 43.83
N LEU A 9 17.83 8.99 42.86
CA LEU A 9 18.05 8.53 41.48
C LEU A 9 18.89 9.58 40.74
N GLY A 10 20.14 9.22 40.41
CA GLY A 10 21.02 10.05 39.61
C GLY A 10 20.58 10.05 38.15
N LEU A 11 20.23 11.21 37.62
CA LEU A 11 20.01 11.46 36.20
C LEU A 11 21.35 11.55 35.48
N PHE A 12 21.69 10.54 34.70
CA PHE A 12 22.72 10.67 33.68
C PHE A 12 22.13 11.34 32.45
N SER A 13 22.44 12.62 32.27
CA SER A 13 22.15 13.33 31.01
C SER A 13 23.28 13.02 30.01
N THR A 14 23.06 12.09 29.10
CA THR A 14 23.86 11.99 27.88
C THR A 14 23.31 12.98 26.87
N ALA A 15 24.06 14.05 26.61
CA ALA A 15 23.80 14.95 25.50
C ALA A 15 24.02 14.21 24.20
N VAL A 16 22.95 13.87 23.49
CA VAL A 16 23.04 13.41 22.11
C VAL A 16 23.15 14.65 21.25
N THR A 17 24.35 14.89 20.72
CA THR A 17 24.57 15.93 19.72
C THR A 17 23.94 15.44 18.41
N LEU A 18 22.76 15.95 18.09
CA LEU A 18 22.14 15.79 16.79
C LEU A 18 22.97 16.58 15.77
N ALA A 19 23.77 15.87 14.98
CA ALA A 19 24.31 16.43 13.75
C ALA A 19 23.13 16.71 12.80
N GLN A 20 22.80 17.98 12.63
CA GLN A 20 21.89 18.43 11.57
C GLN A 20 22.57 18.20 10.22
N THR A 21 22.26 17.10 9.56
CA THR A 21 22.47 16.99 8.12
C THR A 21 21.26 17.62 7.45
N THR A 22 21.46 18.75 6.80
CA THR A 22 20.50 19.36 5.90
C THR A 22 20.13 18.37 4.80
N PRO A 23 18.88 17.92 4.66
CA PRO A 23 18.47 17.15 3.49
C PRO A 23 18.13 18.14 2.38
N THR A 24 19.08 18.38 1.48
CA THR A 24 18.76 18.87 0.16
C THR A 24 18.43 17.68 -0.70
N THR A 25 17.14 17.38 -0.83
CA THR A 25 16.58 16.84 -2.09
C THR A 25 15.09 16.68 -1.95
N ASP A 26 14.40 17.40 -2.76
CA ASP A 26 12.98 17.36 -3.03
C ASP A 26 12.60 15.96 -3.55
N SER A 27 12.15 15.05 -2.65
CA SER A 27 11.68 13.72 -3.04
C SER A 27 10.22 13.80 -3.49
N THR A 28 10.00 14.35 -4.69
CA THR A 28 8.67 14.49 -5.27
C THR A 28 8.10 13.21 -5.90
N LEU A 29 8.83 12.10 -5.85
CA LEU A 29 8.39 10.78 -6.36
C LEU A 29 8.56 9.74 -5.26
N ALA A 30 7.65 9.75 -4.28
CA ALA A 30 7.60 8.72 -3.26
C ALA A 30 6.89 7.46 -3.80
N VAL A 31 7.63 6.68 -4.56
CA VAL A 31 7.40 5.24 -4.70
C VAL A 31 8.45 4.59 -3.82
N PRO A 32 8.14 3.60 -2.97
CA PRO A 32 9.15 2.89 -2.22
C PRO A 32 10.05 2.12 -3.19
N LEU A 33 11.09 2.78 -3.66
CA LEU A 33 12.19 2.12 -4.37
C LEU A 33 12.89 1.19 -3.39
N ALA A 34 13.15 -0.03 -3.83
CA ALA A 34 14.22 -0.80 -3.26
C ALA A 34 15.45 0.11 -3.16
N ALA A 35 15.95 0.35 -1.94
CA ALA A 35 16.98 1.34 -1.67
C ALA A 35 18.16 1.19 -2.65
N VAL A 36 18.47 2.27 -3.36
CA VAL A 36 19.73 2.42 -4.08
C VAL A 36 20.87 2.23 -3.07
N PRO A 37 21.94 1.46 -3.36
CA PRO A 37 23.04 1.28 -2.44
C PRO A 37 23.64 2.66 -2.10
N SER A 38 23.44 3.12 -0.88
CA SER A 38 24.19 4.23 -0.31
C SER A 38 25.60 3.73 -0.05
N GLU A 39 26.61 4.55 -0.31
CA GLU A 39 27.97 4.34 0.18
C GLU A 39 27.92 3.96 1.67
N ALA A 40 28.78 3.01 2.08
CA ALA A 40 28.79 2.37 3.40
C ALA A 40 28.45 3.36 4.52
N THR A 41 27.23 3.32 5.02
CA THR A 41 26.80 4.17 6.13
C THR A 41 27.56 3.76 7.39
N PRO A 42 27.99 4.71 8.27
CA PRO A 42 28.72 4.39 9.52
C PRO A 42 27.94 3.45 10.46
N ASN A 43 26.63 3.34 10.29
CA ASN A 43 25.78 2.39 11.01
C ASN A 43 24.87 1.66 10.00
N PRO A 44 25.15 0.38 9.71
CA PRO A 44 24.33 -0.41 8.78
C PRO A 44 22.92 -0.72 9.31
N LEU A 45 22.66 -0.48 10.60
CA LEU A 45 21.36 -0.67 11.22
C LEU A 45 20.62 0.66 11.32
N THR A 46 19.41 0.71 10.75
CA THR A 46 18.48 1.86 10.85
C THR A 46 17.17 1.42 11.47
N THR A 47 16.56 2.29 12.28
CA THR A 47 15.21 2.11 12.79
C THR A 47 14.26 3.01 12.02
N TYR A 48 13.01 2.60 11.91
CA TYR A 48 11.96 3.42 11.31
C TYR A 48 10.64 3.21 12.03
N GLY A 49 9.80 4.23 12.02
CA GLY A 49 8.46 4.16 12.57
C GLY A 49 7.47 5.00 11.78
N PHE A 50 6.20 4.62 11.86
CA PHE A 50 5.10 5.32 11.25
C PHE A 50 3.84 5.16 12.08
N VAL A 51 3.06 6.22 12.25
CA VAL A 51 1.74 6.18 12.88
C VAL A 51 0.78 7.06 12.09
N ASP A 52 -0.40 6.54 11.79
CA ASP A 52 -1.48 7.22 11.07
C ASP A 52 -2.77 7.13 11.90
N GLY A 53 -3.03 8.16 12.69
CA GLY A 53 -4.29 8.33 13.41
C GLY A 53 -5.31 9.07 12.57
N TYR A 54 -6.57 8.63 12.56
CA TYR A 54 -7.59 9.24 11.71
C TYR A 54 -8.98 9.28 12.31
N TYR A 55 -9.84 10.10 11.70
CA TYR A 55 -11.29 10.13 11.87
C TYR A 55 -11.96 10.10 10.51
N GLY A 56 -12.93 9.21 10.34
CA GLY A 56 -13.78 9.08 9.15
C GLY A 56 -15.21 9.49 9.42
N TYR A 57 -15.86 10.13 8.44
CA TYR A 57 -17.28 10.44 8.45
C TYR A 57 -17.91 10.09 7.11
N ASP A 58 -18.96 9.29 7.13
CA ASP A 58 -19.65 8.85 5.93
C ASP A 58 -20.92 9.66 5.72
N ILE A 59 -21.03 10.31 4.58
CA ILE A 59 -22.15 11.25 4.24
C ILE A 59 -23.48 10.50 4.11
N LYS A 60 -23.47 9.31 3.53
CA LYS A 60 -24.57 8.35 3.58
C LYS A 60 -24.15 7.23 4.51
N HIS A 61 -24.54 7.30 5.76
CA HIS A 61 -24.16 6.31 6.75
C HIS A 61 -24.55 4.90 6.31
N VAL A 62 -23.58 4.03 6.15
CA VAL A 62 -23.83 2.59 6.26
C VAL A 62 -24.24 2.31 7.71
N ALA A 63 -25.09 1.32 7.94
CA ALA A 63 -25.64 1.00 9.26
C ALA A 63 -24.56 0.55 10.30
N SER A 64 -23.30 0.60 9.93
CA SER A 64 -22.14 0.13 10.70
C SER A 64 -21.06 1.21 10.75
N ASN A 65 -20.24 1.20 11.80
CA ASN A 65 -19.02 2.03 11.87
C ASN A 65 -17.90 1.52 10.95
N THR A 66 -18.13 0.43 10.20
CA THR A 66 -17.20 -0.11 9.21
C THR A 66 -17.63 0.32 7.82
N ARG A 67 -16.71 0.88 7.06
CA ARG A 67 -16.89 1.23 5.64
C ARG A 67 -17.05 -0.02 4.77
N PRO A 68 -17.51 0.14 3.53
CA PRO A 68 -17.66 -0.98 2.60
C PRO A 68 -16.41 -1.87 2.50
N GLY A 69 -16.60 -3.19 2.43
CA GLY A 69 -15.54 -4.19 2.54
C GLY A 69 -14.48 -4.20 1.43
N PHE A 70 -14.63 -3.37 0.40
CA PHE A 70 -13.61 -3.13 -0.63
C PHE A 70 -12.66 -1.96 -0.27
N LEU A 71 -12.84 -1.33 0.89
CA LEU A 71 -11.97 -0.29 1.46
C LEU A 71 -11.29 -0.86 2.70
N TYR A 72 -10.01 -1.17 2.60
CA TYR A 72 -9.23 -1.79 3.68
C TYR A 72 -8.52 -0.74 4.55
N SER A 73 -8.06 0.35 3.94
CA SER A 73 -7.44 1.45 4.68
C SER A 73 -8.48 2.49 5.12
N HIS A 74 -8.26 3.11 6.29
CA HIS A 74 -9.17 4.10 6.85
C HIS A 74 -10.63 3.63 6.84
N ASN A 75 -10.84 2.35 7.16
CA ASN A 75 -12.10 1.63 6.95
C ASN A 75 -13.10 1.77 8.10
N ARG A 76 -12.80 2.60 9.09
CA ARG A 76 -13.71 2.93 10.18
C ARG A 76 -14.27 4.33 10.02
N GLN A 77 -15.50 4.55 10.48
CA GLN A 77 -16.17 5.85 10.47
C GLN A 77 -16.77 6.16 11.84
N ASN A 78 -16.95 7.46 12.13
CA ASN A 78 -17.52 7.98 13.36
C ASN A 78 -16.77 7.55 14.63
N GLU A 79 -15.45 7.35 14.51
CA GLU A 79 -14.56 7.07 15.64
C GLU A 79 -13.15 7.59 15.36
N PHE A 80 -12.42 7.97 16.39
CA PHE A 80 -10.98 8.23 16.33
C PHE A 80 -10.25 6.90 16.51
N THR A 81 -9.37 6.57 15.57
CA THR A 81 -8.66 5.29 15.59
C THR A 81 -7.33 5.38 14.83
N VAL A 82 -6.55 4.29 14.83
CA VAL A 82 -5.28 4.18 14.11
C VAL A 82 -5.48 3.31 12.87
N ASN A 83 -5.16 3.88 11.70
CA ASN A 83 -5.16 3.12 10.45
C ASN A 83 -4.02 2.12 10.42
N ASN A 84 -2.79 2.61 10.58
CA ASN A 84 -1.58 1.79 10.59
C ASN A 84 -0.52 2.41 11.50
N ALA A 85 0.03 1.63 12.41
CA ALA A 85 1.20 1.95 13.20
C ALA A 85 2.28 0.91 12.91
N VAL A 86 3.44 1.35 12.45
CA VAL A 86 4.57 0.50 12.05
C VAL A 86 5.78 0.84 12.90
N LEU A 87 6.52 -0.17 13.32
CA LEU A 87 7.84 -0.04 13.95
C LEU A 87 8.75 -1.13 13.39
N GLY A 88 9.92 -0.74 12.94
CA GLY A 88 10.85 -1.71 12.36
C GLY A 88 12.30 -1.28 12.36
N MET A 89 13.13 -2.22 11.92
CA MET A 89 14.58 -2.06 11.74
C MET A 89 14.99 -2.64 10.40
N ARG A 90 15.94 -1.99 9.75
CA ARG A 90 16.59 -2.46 8.52
C ARG A 90 18.11 -2.49 8.73
N TYR A 91 18.72 -3.54 8.23
CA TYR A 91 20.17 -3.71 8.19
C TYR A 91 20.61 -3.82 6.74
N ASP A 92 21.61 -3.04 6.35
CA ASP A 92 22.25 -3.12 5.03
C ASP A 92 23.72 -2.70 5.16
N ASN A 93 24.64 -3.62 4.85
CA ASN A 93 26.08 -3.35 4.81
C ASN A 93 26.66 -3.43 3.38
N GLY A 94 25.80 -3.43 2.37
CA GLY A 94 26.17 -3.52 0.96
C GLY A 94 26.44 -4.95 0.45
N GLN A 95 26.55 -5.95 1.34
CA GLN A 95 26.76 -7.38 0.99
C GLN A 95 25.57 -8.24 1.41
N VAL A 96 25.03 -7.97 2.60
CA VAL A 96 23.84 -8.58 3.15
C VAL A 96 22.89 -7.51 3.65
N ARG A 97 21.60 -7.78 3.53
CA ARG A 97 20.54 -6.90 4.04
C ARG A 97 19.41 -7.69 4.67
N GLY A 98 18.62 -7.03 5.47
CA GLY A 98 17.42 -7.62 6.04
C GLY A 98 16.57 -6.58 6.73
N ALA A 99 15.33 -6.93 6.99
CA ALA A 99 14.40 -6.09 7.72
C ALA A 99 13.52 -6.92 8.64
N ILE A 100 13.11 -6.30 9.74
CA ILE A 100 12.02 -6.77 10.59
C ILE A 100 11.16 -5.56 10.91
N GLY A 101 9.88 -5.61 10.56
CA GLY A 101 8.89 -4.59 10.86
C GLY A 101 7.62 -5.22 11.37
N LEU A 102 7.04 -4.62 12.40
CA LEU A 102 5.75 -5.00 12.96
C LEU A 102 4.76 -3.87 12.74
N HIS A 103 3.47 -4.22 12.64
CA HIS A 103 2.42 -3.25 12.50
C HIS A 103 1.11 -3.63 13.21
N ALA A 104 0.29 -2.61 13.47
CA ALA A 104 -1.03 -2.76 14.06
C ALA A 104 -1.95 -1.61 13.59
N GLY A 105 -3.25 -1.84 13.60
CA GLY A 105 -4.25 -0.85 13.25
C GLY A 105 -5.42 -1.44 12.48
N THR A 106 -6.37 -0.57 12.09
CA THR A 106 -7.60 -1.00 11.40
C THR A 106 -7.32 -1.55 10.00
N TYR A 107 -6.30 -1.01 9.32
CA TYR A 107 -5.80 -1.55 8.06
C TYR A 107 -5.29 -2.99 8.21
N VAL A 108 -4.49 -3.24 9.26
CA VAL A 108 -3.96 -4.58 9.52
C VAL A 108 -5.07 -5.58 9.79
N ALA A 109 -6.03 -5.19 10.64
CA ALA A 109 -7.19 -6.02 10.96
C ALA A 109 -8.01 -6.42 9.71
N ALA A 110 -8.11 -5.52 8.72
CA ALA A 110 -8.86 -5.76 7.50
C ALA A 110 -8.04 -6.46 6.41
N ASN A 111 -6.87 -5.92 6.08
CA ASN A 111 -6.07 -6.39 4.94
C ASN A 111 -5.36 -7.73 5.20
N TYR A 112 -5.03 -8.01 6.47
CA TYR A 112 -4.42 -9.27 6.90
C TYR A 112 -5.44 -10.22 7.55
N ALA A 113 -6.74 -10.01 7.32
CA ALA A 113 -7.80 -10.80 7.98
C ALA A 113 -7.68 -12.31 7.74
N ASN A 114 -7.23 -12.70 6.55
CA ASN A 114 -7.08 -14.10 6.13
C ASN A 114 -5.76 -14.76 6.58
N GLU A 115 -4.81 -13.98 7.12
CA GLU A 115 -3.54 -14.54 7.58
C GLU A 115 -3.66 -15.19 8.96
N ASP A 116 -2.79 -16.16 9.25
CA ASP A 116 -2.65 -16.73 10.59
C ASP A 116 -2.29 -15.65 11.61
N GLN A 117 -2.79 -15.76 12.84
CA GLN A 117 -2.58 -14.76 13.89
C GLN A 117 -1.11 -14.38 14.10
N VAL A 118 -0.19 -15.35 13.96
CA VAL A 118 1.26 -15.13 14.12
C VAL A 118 1.84 -14.24 13.04
N PHE A 119 1.23 -14.17 11.85
CA PHE A 119 1.72 -13.41 10.71
C PHE A 119 1.02 -12.07 10.53
N LYS A 120 -0.17 -11.86 11.09
CA LYS A 120 -0.97 -10.63 10.90
C LYS A 120 -0.22 -9.34 11.24
N HIS A 121 0.70 -9.40 12.18
CA HIS A 121 1.44 -8.24 12.66
C HIS A 121 2.81 -8.06 12.01
N ILE A 122 3.15 -8.84 11.00
CA ILE A 122 4.42 -8.71 10.27
C ILE A 122 4.21 -7.76 9.10
N TYR A 123 4.82 -6.57 9.19
CA TYR A 123 4.87 -5.61 8.09
C TYR A 123 5.89 -6.01 7.03
N GLU A 124 7.10 -6.38 7.44
CA GLU A 124 8.15 -6.99 6.63
C GLU A 124 9.04 -7.87 7.51
N ALA A 125 9.55 -8.96 6.95
CA ALA A 125 10.52 -9.83 7.60
C ALA A 125 11.29 -10.61 6.52
N TYR A 126 12.47 -10.13 6.13
CA TYR A 126 13.26 -10.77 5.09
C TYR A 126 14.75 -10.68 5.38
N ALA A 127 15.50 -11.59 4.78
CA ALA A 127 16.95 -11.55 4.69
C ALA A 127 17.36 -11.63 3.23
N GLY A 128 18.42 -10.93 2.87
CA GLY A 128 18.92 -10.89 1.51
C GLY A 128 20.44 -10.80 1.46
N PHE A 129 20.97 -11.16 0.32
CA PHE A 129 22.39 -11.03 0.01
C PHE A 129 22.59 -10.58 -1.43
N ARG A 130 23.78 -10.12 -1.72
CA ARG A 130 24.20 -9.63 -3.04
C ARG A 130 24.97 -10.72 -3.80
N PRO A 131 24.29 -11.54 -4.64
CA PRO A 131 24.97 -12.60 -5.41
C PRO A 131 25.86 -12.05 -6.53
N LEU A 132 25.55 -10.85 -7.05
CA LEU A 132 26.29 -10.12 -8.08
C LEU A 132 26.36 -8.65 -7.68
N GLU A 133 27.32 -7.90 -8.21
CA GLU A 133 27.55 -6.48 -7.87
C GLU A 133 26.29 -5.61 -7.97
N LYS A 134 25.44 -5.87 -8.97
CA LYS A 134 24.21 -5.11 -9.23
C LYS A 134 22.92 -5.86 -8.89
N ALA A 135 23.00 -6.96 -8.14
CA ALA A 135 21.84 -7.80 -7.87
C ALA A 135 21.64 -8.06 -6.38
N TRP A 136 20.38 -8.16 -5.97
CA TRP A 136 19.97 -8.62 -4.66
C TRP A 136 19.06 -9.83 -4.77
N LEU A 137 19.23 -10.77 -3.88
CA LEU A 137 18.27 -11.86 -3.65
C LEU A 137 17.76 -11.76 -2.21
N ASP A 138 16.48 -11.45 -2.07
CA ASP A 138 15.78 -11.39 -0.79
C ASP A 138 14.85 -12.58 -0.63
N VAL A 139 14.72 -13.12 0.57
CA VAL A 139 13.78 -14.21 0.90
C VAL A 139 13.05 -13.86 2.19
N GLY A 140 11.73 -13.96 2.17
CA GLY A 140 10.88 -13.68 3.33
C GLY A 140 9.60 -12.97 2.95
N ILE A 141 9.14 -12.05 3.82
CA ILE A 141 7.95 -11.23 3.69
C ILE A 141 8.38 -9.79 3.38
N PHE A 142 7.88 -9.23 2.30
CA PHE A 142 8.27 -7.89 1.82
C PHE A 142 7.08 -7.19 1.15
N GLY A 143 7.19 -5.88 0.95
CA GLY A 143 6.18 -5.10 0.21
C GLY A 143 6.01 -5.63 -1.22
N SER A 144 4.78 -5.58 -1.72
CA SER A 144 4.43 -6.04 -3.07
C SER A 144 5.20 -5.28 -4.15
N HIS A 145 5.46 -5.95 -5.26
CA HIS A 145 6.01 -5.35 -6.48
C HIS A 145 4.93 -4.71 -7.37
N ILE A 146 3.66 -4.80 -6.97
CA ILE A 146 2.49 -4.30 -7.69
C ILE A 146 2.03 -2.99 -7.07
N GLY A 147 1.62 -2.05 -7.91
CA GLY A 147 0.90 -0.84 -7.52
C GLY A 147 1.76 0.42 -7.40
N PHE A 148 1.07 1.55 -7.50
CA PHE A 148 1.62 2.91 -7.40
C PHE A 148 1.60 3.44 -5.97
N GLU A 149 0.64 2.99 -5.15
CA GLU A 149 0.36 3.52 -3.82
C GLU A 149 0.96 2.64 -2.72
N SER A 150 1.49 3.29 -1.68
CA SER A 150 2.12 2.67 -0.53
C SER A 150 1.13 2.22 0.55
N ALA A 151 1.53 1.26 1.37
CA ALA A 151 0.85 0.91 2.63
C ALA A 151 0.90 2.06 3.66
N LEU A 152 1.88 2.95 3.57
CA LEU A 152 2.05 4.12 4.42
C LEU A 152 1.36 5.31 3.76
N SER A 153 0.28 5.80 4.37
CA SER A 153 -0.56 6.86 3.76
C SER A 153 0.21 8.13 3.45
N LYS A 154 1.22 8.48 4.25
CA LYS A 154 2.05 9.68 4.05
C LYS A 154 2.79 9.69 2.70
N ASP A 155 3.09 8.52 2.15
CA ASP A 155 3.80 8.39 0.88
C ASP A 155 2.87 8.49 -0.34
N ASN A 156 1.55 8.50 -0.12
CA ASN A 156 0.54 8.57 -1.17
C ASN A 156 0.14 10.01 -1.49
N TRP A 157 -0.25 10.26 -2.73
CA TRP A 157 -0.70 11.58 -3.16
C TRP A 157 -2.07 11.97 -2.59
N THR A 158 -2.93 10.98 -2.30
CA THR A 158 -4.20 11.14 -1.61
C THR A 158 -4.17 10.39 -0.29
N LEU A 159 -4.93 10.82 0.72
CA LEU A 159 -4.97 10.20 2.04
C LEU A 159 -5.44 8.75 1.97
N THR A 160 -6.60 8.52 1.35
CA THR A 160 -7.13 7.17 1.13
C THR A 160 -6.59 6.61 -0.17
N ARG A 161 -6.49 5.28 -0.27
CA ARG A 161 -6.00 4.60 -1.46
C ARG A 161 -7.06 4.49 -2.54
N SER A 162 -6.64 4.36 -3.80
CA SER A 162 -7.54 4.07 -4.91
C SER A 162 -8.22 2.70 -4.73
N LEU A 163 -9.36 2.50 -5.42
CA LEU A 163 -10.03 1.19 -5.48
C LEU A 163 -9.09 0.09 -5.97
N MET A 164 -8.23 0.44 -6.91
CA MET A 164 -7.21 -0.43 -7.47
C MET A 164 -6.21 -0.88 -6.39
N ALA A 165 -5.60 0.06 -5.69
CA ALA A 165 -4.62 -0.21 -4.65
C ALA A 165 -5.25 -0.95 -3.45
N GLU A 166 -6.49 -0.61 -3.05
CA GLU A 166 -7.21 -1.35 -2.00
C GLU A 166 -7.43 -2.83 -2.35
N ASN A 167 -7.49 -3.18 -3.63
CA ASN A 167 -7.86 -4.51 -4.10
C ASN A 167 -6.74 -5.19 -4.91
N SER A 168 -5.49 -4.79 -4.67
CA SER A 168 -4.24 -5.41 -5.14
C SER A 168 -3.33 -5.77 -3.97
N PRO A 169 -2.29 -6.61 -4.16
CA PRO A 169 -1.41 -7.03 -3.07
C PRO A 169 -0.60 -5.86 -2.50
N TYR A 170 -0.51 -5.80 -1.17
CA TYR A 170 0.37 -4.88 -0.45
C TYR A 170 1.61 -5.56 0.15
N TYR A 171 1.53 -6.86 0.38
CA TYR A 171 2.63 -7.68 0.86
C TYR A 171 2.69 -8.98 0.09
N GLU A 172 3.86 -9.53 0.03
CA GLU A 172 4.14 -10.81 -0.61
C GLU A 172 5.13 -11.59 0.24
N ALA A 173 5.09 -12.92 0.13
CA ALA A 173 6.07 -13.80 0.74
C ALA A 173 6.67 -14.72 -0.32
N GLY A 174 8.00 -14.83 -0.33
CA GLY A 174 8.71 -15.62 -1.34
C GLY A 174 10.17 -15.24 -1.48
N ALA A 175 10.68 -15.40 -2.69
CA ALA A 175 12.01 -14.98 -3.10
C ALA A 175 11.90 -13.89 -4.18
N ARG A 176 12.69 -12.82 -4.03
CA ARG A 176 12.74 -11.67 -4.92
C ARG A 176 14.17 -11.45 -5.39
N PHE A 177 14.39 -11.54 -6.68
CA PHE A 177 15.66 -11.20 -7.33
C PHE A 177 15.53 -9.84 -8.02
N THR A 178 16.30 -8.86 -7.58
CA THR A 178 16.33 -7.50 -8.15
C THR A 178 17.68 -7.26 -8.80
N TYR A 179 17.68 -6.76 -10.05
CA TYR A 179 18.88 -6.44 -10.82
C TYR A 179 18.85 -4.99 -11.31
N GLU A 180 19.83 -4.21 -10.89
CA GLU A 180 20.05 -2.83 -11.32
C GLU A 180 20.86 -2.82 -12.60
N VAL A 181 20.21 -2.78 -13.77
CA VAL A 181 20.89 -2.73 -15.07
C VAL A 181 21.79 -1.51 -15.15
N ASP A 182 21.22 -0.36 -14.83
CA ASP A 182 21.85 0.94 -14.68
C ASP A 182 21.04 1.82 -13.70
N PRO A 183 21.48 3.06 -13.36
CA PRO A 183 20.76 3.95 -12.45
C PRO A 183 19.32 4.29 -12.86
N LYS A 184 18.94 4.01 -14.11
CA LYS A 184 17.61 4.33 -14.65
C LYS A 184 16.71 3.11 -14.82
N LEU A 185 17.25 1.89 -14.84
CA LEU A 185 16.50 0.68 -15.13
C LEU A 185 16.75 -0.41 -14.09
N THR A 186 15.69 -0.80 -13.42
CA THR A 186 15.67 -1.91 -12.46
C THR A 186 14.72 -3.00 -12.95
N LEU A 187 15.18 -4.24 -12.92
CA LEU A 187 14.42 -5.44 -13.25
C LEU A 187 14.25 -6.28 -11.99
N THR A 188 13.05 -6.81 -11.77
CA THR A 188 12.77 -7.70 -10.66
C THR A 188 12.05 -8.95 -11.14
N ALA A 189 12.43 -10.11 -10.62
CA ALA A 189 11.76 -11.39 -10.81
C ALA A 189 11.44 -11.99 -9.44
N LEU A 190 10.25 -12.58 -9.30
CA LEU A 190 9.76 -13.09 -8.03
C LEU A 190 9.22 -14.51 -8.17
N VAL A 191 9.42 -15.30 -7.11
CA VAL A 191 8.73 -16.58 -6.87
C VAL A 191 8.01 -16.44 -5.54
N LEU A 192 6.68 -16.56 -5.55
CA LEU A 192 5.81 -16.15 -4.46
C LEU A 192 4.93 -17.31 -3.96
N ASN A 193 4.47 -17.23 -2.72
CA ASN A 193 3.46 -18.12 -2.17
C ASN A 193 2.06 -17.89 -2.76
N GLY A 194 1.80 -16.74 -3.37
CA GLY A 194 0.52 -16.39 -3.98
C GLY A 194 0.32 -14.89 -4.12
N TRP A 195 -0.92 -14.48 -4.40
CA TRP A 195 -1.29 -13.10 -4.67
C TRP A 195 -1.04 -12.16 -3.48
N GLN A 196 -1.45 -12.56 -2.30
CA GLN A 196 -1.21 -11.87 -1.03
C GLN A 196 -1.31 -12.93 0.09
N ASN A 197 -0.38 -13.90 0.08
CA ASN A 197 -0.37 -15.02 1.03
C ASN A 197 1.00 -15.11 1.69
N ILE A 198 1.06 -14.90 3.01
CA ILE A 198 2.28 -15.16 3.77
C ILE A 198 2.49 -16.66 3.87
N ARG A 199 1.41 -17.39 4.25
CA ARG A 199 1.42 -18.85 4.31
C ARG A 199 0.94 -19.45 2.99
N GLU A 200 1.71 -20.39 2.48
CA GLU A 200 1.34 -21.17 1.30
C GLU A 200 0.07 -22.00 1.57
N ASN A 201 -0.91 -21.91 0.68
CA ASN A 201 -2.17 -22.63 0.77
C ASN A 201 -2.34 -23.73 -0.32
N ASN A 202 -1.34 -23.89 -1.19
CA ASN A 202 -1.30 -24.92 -2.23
C ASN A 202 0.16 -25.28 -2.57
N GLN A 203 0.42 -26.26 -3.43
CA GLN A 203 1.77 -26.70 -3.80
C GLN A 203 2.35 -25.97 -5.02
N LYS A 204 1.70 -24.94 -5.53
CA LYS A 204 2.14 -24.23 -6.74
C LYS A 204 2.59 -22.82 -6.38
N LYS A 205 3.81 -22.51 -6.76
CA LYS A 205 4.31 -21.14 -6.60
C LYS A 205 3.73 -20.22 -7.68
N ALA A 206 3.50 -18.98 -7.29
CA ALA A 206 3.25 -17.90 -8.22
C ALA A 206 4.58 -17.28 -8.68
N VAL A 207 4.53 -16.59 -9.80
CA VAL A 207 5.68 -15.83 -10.32
C VAL A 207 5.26 -14.41 -10.66
N GLY A 208 6.18 -13.49 -10.46
CA GLY A 208 6.00 -12.07 -10.78
C GLY A 208 7.22 -11.49 -11.46
N THR A 209 7.02 -10.41 -12.20
CA THR A 209 8.09 -9.58 -12.76
C THR A 209 7.78 -8.11 -12.58
N GLN A 210 8.83 -7.29 -12.45
CA GLN A 210 8.69 -5.84 -12.46
C GLN A 210 9.79 -5.21 -13.28
N ILE A 211 9.43 -4.19 -14.04
CA ILE A 211 10.33 -3.30 -14.76
C ILE A 211 10.07 -1.89 -14.24
N GLN A 212 11.06 -1.27 -13.65
CA GLN A 212 11.02 0.14 -13.26
C GLN A 212 12.03 0.92 -14.10
N TRP A 213 11.53 1.89 -14.85
CA TRP A 213 12.35 2.71 -15.73
C TRP A 213 12.18 4.20 -15.42
N LYS A 214 13.31 4.84 -15.11
CA LYS A 214 13.45 6.27 -14.81
C LYS A 214 14.31 6.93 -15.89
N PRO A 215 13.79 7.18 -17.09
CA PRO A 215 14.59 7.80 -18.17
C PRO A 215 15.12 9.18 -17.77
N THR A 216 14.39 9.88 -16.90
CA THR A 216 14.79 11.17 -16.30
C THR A 216 14.40 11.19 -14.83
N ASP A 217 14.93 12.15 -14.06
CA ASP A 217 14.55 12.35 -12.64
C ASP A 217 13.07 12.75 -12.44
N LYS A 218 12.40 13.16 -13.52
CA LYS A 218 10.99 13.60 -13.52
C LYS A 218 10.01 12.53 -13.97
N LEU A 219 10.46 11.43 -14.55
CA LEU A 219 9.60 10.41 -15.16
C LEU A 219 9.92 9.02 -14.63
N LEU A 220 8.91 8.37 -14.08
CA LEU A 220 8.95 6.96 -13.68
C LEU A 220 7.87 6.20 -14.47
N ILE A 221 8.28 5.08 -15.07
CA ILE A 221 7.42 4.13 -15.74
C ILE A 221 7.61 2.77 -15.07
N ASN A 222 6.51 2.13 -14.71
CA ASN A 222 6.50 0.80 -14.09
C ASN A 222 5.60 -0.16 -14.85
N SER A 223 6.03 -1.41 -14.91
CA SER A 223 5.24 -2.53 -15.42
C SER A 223 5.48 -3.72 -14.52
N SER A 224 4.42 -4.26 -13.90
CA SER A 224 4.48 -5.40 -13.00
C SER A 224 3.52 -6.49 -13.46
N THR A 225 3.90 -7.75 -13.32
CA THR A 225 3.07 -8.89 -13.72
C THR A 225 2.95 -9.89 -12.58
N PHE A 226 1.86 -10.67 -12.58
CA PHE A 226 1.66 -11.79 -11.70
C PHE A 226 1.01 -12.96 -12.44
N TYR A 227 1.48 -14.17 -12.15
CA TYR A 227 0.88 -15.41 -12.62
C TYR A 227 0.95 -16.48 -11.55
N GLY A 228 -0.21 -17.03 -11.13
CA GLY A 228 -0.27 -18.05 -10.09
C GLY A 228 -1.60 -18.78 -10.03
N ASN A 229 -1.66 -19.83 -9.22
CA ASN A 229 -2.90 -20.49 -8.82
C ASN A 229 -3.26 -20.01 -7.41
N GLU A 230 -4.43 -19.38 -7.28
CA GLU A 230 -4.87 -18.77 -6.01
C GLU A 230 -5.88 -19.63 -5.24
N GLN A 231 -6.08 -20.88 -5.66
CA GLN A 231 -7.00 -21.77 -4.96
C GLN A 231 -6.23 -22.66 -3.98
N PRO A 232 -6.79 -22.92 -2.78
CA PRO A 232 -6.31 -23.95 -1.87
C PRO A 232 -6.12 -25.30 -2.56
N GLN A 233 -5.23 -26.12 -2.02
CA GLN A 233 -4.81 -27.42 -2.61
C GLN A 233 -5.98 -28.35 -2.92
N GLU A 234 -7.03 -28.32 -2.11
CA GLU A 234 -8.21 -29.20 -2.22
C GLU A 234 -9.19 -28.74 -3.31
N LEU A 235 -9.04 -27.51 -3.82
CA LEU A 235 -9.95 -26.93 -4.79
C LEU A 235 -9.42 -27.06 -6.23
N VAL A 236 -10.33 -26.92 -7.19
CA VAL A 236 -9.97 -26.89 -8.61
C VAL A 236 -9.06 -25.69 -8.88
N LYS A 237 -7.94 -25.94 -9.53
CA LYS A 237 -6.97 -24.89 -9.90
C LYS A 237 -7.64 -23.83 -10.77
N ARG A 238 -7.38 -22.56 -10.42
CA ARG A 238 -7.89 -21.39 -11.12
C ARG A 238 -6.74 -20.39 -11.24
N ARG A 239 -6.11 -20.37 -12.41
CA ARG A 239 -4.95 -19.52 -12.66
C ARG A 239 -5.39 -18.06 -12.74
N ARG A 240 -4.59 -17.20 -12.12
CA ARG A 240 -4.69 -15.74 -12.17
C ARG A 240 -3.57 -15.20 -13.01
N TYR A 241 -3.91 -14.30 -13.92
CA TYR A 241 -2.99 -13.49 -14.71
C TYR A 241 -3.28 -12.05 -14.40
N PHE A 242 -2.23 -11.26 -14.19
CA PHE A 242 -2.39 -9.87 -13.85
C PHE A 242 -1.25 -9.03 -14.39
N HIS A 243 -1.56 -7.80 -14.79
CA HIS A 243 -0.61 -6.79 -15.21
C HIS A 243 -1.01 -5.44 -14.63
N ASP A 244 -0.08 -4.81 -13.93
CA ASP A 244 -0.09 -3.43 -13.44
C ASP A 244 0.85 -2.59 -14.30
N PHE A 245 0.40 -1.42 -14.68
CA PHE A 245 1.19 -0.43 -15.37
C PHE A 245 0.92 0.96 -14.78
N TYR A 246 1.97 1.69 -14.47
CA TYR A 246 1.81 3.09 -14.11
C TYR A 246 2.92 3.98 -14.66
N ILE A 247 2.57 5.25 -14.83
CA ILE A 247 3.46 6.34 -15.20
C ILE A 247 3.25 7.48 -14.20
N SER A 248 4.35 8.04 -13.70
CA SER A 248 4.37 9.21 -12.84
C SER A 248 5.31 10.25 -13.41
N TYR A 249 4.85 11.50 -13.53
CA TYR A 249 5.58 12.57 -14.15
C TYR A 249 5.50 13.88 -13.34
N ALA A 250 6.66 14.39 -12.93
CA ALA A 250 6.81 15.72 -12.35
C ALA A 250 6.88 16.76 -13.49
N ALA A 251 5.71 17.26 -13.93
CA ALA A 251 5.61 18.17 -15.06
C ALA A 251 6.32 19.51 -14.80
N THR A 252 6.22 20.00 -13.55
CA THR A 252 6.94 21.18 -13.05
C THR A 252 7.36 20.93 -11.59
N ASP A 253 8.07 21.88 -10.98
CA ASP A 253 8.42 21.82 -9.57
C ASP A 253 7.19 21.86 -8.62
N ARG A 254 6.02 22.22 -9.16
CA ARG A 254 4.77 22.27 -8.40
C ARG A 254 3.72 21.27 -8.85
N LEU A 255 3.75 20.85 -10.12
CA LEU A 255 2.73 20.00 -10.72
C LEU A 255 3.28 18.61 -11.01
N SER A 256 2.65 17.58 -10.45
CA SER A 256 2.90 16.18 -10.78
C SER A 256 1.60 15.52 -11.23
N VAL A 257 1.69 14.60 -12.18
CA VAL A 257 0.58 13.80 -12.69
C VAL A 257 0.97 12.32 -12.69
N ALA A 258 0.00 11.45 -12.47
CA ALA A 258 0.20 10.00 -12.59
C ALA A 258 -1.03 9.35 -13.21
N GLY A 259 -0.78 8.30 -14.00
CA GLY A 259 -1.80 7.43 -14.53
C GLY A 259 -1.45 5.99 -14.22
N VAL A 260 -2.44 5.21 -13.80
CA VAL A 260 -2.28 3.81 -13.41
C VAL A 260 -3.36 2.99 -14.08
N PHE A 261 -3.03 1.79 -14.51
CA PHE A 261 -3.95 0.86 -15.15
C PHE A 261 -3.60 -0.58 -14.82
N ASP A 262 -4.60 -1.32 -14.35
CA ASP A 262 -4.51 -2.75 -14.05
C ASP A 262 -5.48 -3.54 -14.91
N VAL A 263 -5.05 -4.73 -15.30
CA VAL A 263 -5.89 -5.73 -15.94
C VAL A 263 -5.59 -7.11 -15.40
N GLY A 264 -6.62 -7.88 -15.14
CA GLY A 264 -6.48 -9.23 -14.66
C GLY A 264 -7.51 -10.19 -15.22
N LYS A 265 -7.18 -11.46 -15.11
CA LYS A 265 -7.99 -12.58 -15.56
C LYS A 265 -7.84 -13.75 -14.59
N GLN A 266 -8.97 -14.34 -14.21
CA GLN A 266 -9.03 -15.54 -13.37
C GLN A 266 -9.78 -16.66 -14.07
N GLU A 267 -9.18 -17.83 -14.20
CA GLU A 267 -9.86 -19.03 -14.71
C GLU A 267 -11.03 -19.43 -13.80
N LYS A 268 -12.09 -19.99 -14.39
CA LYS A 268 -13.21 -20.60 -13.67
C LYS A 268 -12.91 -22.06 -13.30
N ALA A 269 -13.65 -22.56 -12.31
CA ALA A 269 -13.56 -23.97 -11.91
C ALA A 269 -13.94 -24.94 -13.05
N THR A 270 -14.92 -24.55 -13.87
CA THR A 270 -15.34 -25.34 -15.02
C THR A 270 -14.39 -25.11 -16.19
N ARG A 271 -13.67 -26.15 -16.58
CA ARG A 271 -12.74 -26.10 -17.72
C ARG A 271 -13.44 -25.71 -19.01
N GLY A 272 -12.84 -24.78 -19.76
CA GLY A 272 -13.38 -24.27 -21.03
C GLY A 272 -14.40 -23.13 -20.87
N SER A 273 -14.80 -22.77 -19.67
CA SER A 273 -15.64 -21.59 -19.43
C SER A 273 -14.82 -20.31 -19.65
N LYS A 274 -15.50 -19.25 -20.10
CA LYS A 274 -14.91 -17.91 -20.20
C LYS A 274 -14.42 -17.47 -18.81
N ALA A 275 -13.17 -17.06 -18.70
CA ALA A 275 -12.59 -16.59 -17.46
C ALA A 275 -13.27 -15.30 -16.98
N ASP A 276 -13.26 -15.06 -15.68
CA ASP A 276 -13.63 -13.79 -15.10
C ASP A 276 -12.47 -12.80 -15.28
N THR A 277 -12.81 -11.54 -15.56
CA THR A 277 -11.86 -10.47 -15.80
C THR A 277 -12.11 -9.28 -14.90
N TRP A 278 -11.08 -8.49 -14.62
CA TRP A 278 -11.21 -7.17 -14.03
C TRP A 278 -10.25 -6.22 -14.70
N HIS A 279 -10.62 -4.95 -14.70
CA HIS A 279 -9.76 -3.88 -15.12
C HIS A 279 -10.08 -2.63 -14.33
N THR A 280 -9.07 -1.84 -14.08
CA THR A 280 -9.20 -0.62 -13.29
C THR A 280 -8.20 0.41 -13.77
N GLY A 281 -8.51 1.68 -13.57
CA GLY A 281 -7.61 2.77 -13.88
C GLY A 281 -7.82 3.92 -12.92
N ALA A 282 -6.74 4.64 -12.64
CA ALA A 282 -6.76 5.84 -11.83
C ALA A 282 -5.87 6.91 -12.44
N ALA A 283 -6.34 8.15 -12.42
CA ALA A 283 -5.58 9.34 -12.76
C ALA A 283 -5.43 10.24 -11.53
N PHE A 284 -4.22 10.71 -11.30
CA PHE A 284 -3.87 11.56 -10.15
C PHE A 284 -3.25 12.84 -10.64
N VAL A 285 -3.59 13.93 -9.96
CA VAL A 285 -2.93 15.22 -10.09
C VAL A 285 -2.55 15.70 -8.71
N ARG A 286 -1.31 16.11 -8.51
CA ARG A 286 -0.82 16.71 -7.26
C ARG A 286 -0.22 18.07 -7.56
N TYR A 287 -0.58 19.07 -6.75
CA TYR A 287 -0.11 20.44 -6.91
C TYR A 287 0.40 21.01 -5.58
N LYS A 288 1.64 21.45 -5.55
CA LYS A 288 2.27 22.15 -4.43
C LYS A 288 1.76 23.58 -4.39
N LEU A 289 0.85 23.88 -3.47
CA LEU A 289 0.26 25.22 -3.28
C LEU A 289 1.26 26.18 -2.63
N ALA A 290 1.97 25.69 -1.61
CA ALA A 290 3.03 26.39 -0.88
C ALA A 290 4.06 25.35 -0.38
N ASP A 291 5.11 25.78 0.32
CA ASP A 291 6.14 24.85 0.81
C ASP A 291 5.58 23.81 1.79
N THR A 292 4.55 24.16 2.54
CA THR A 292 3.89 23.30 3.53
C THR A 292 2.50 22.80 3.10
N TRP A 293 1.99 23.20 1.92
CA TRP A 293 0.65 22.87 1.48
C TRP A 293 0.65 22.18 0.13
N THR A 294 -0.05 21.07 0.03
CA THR A 294 -0.22 20.31 -1.21
C THR A 294 -1.68 19.94 -1.38
N ALA A 295 -2.21 20.11 -2.59
CA ALA A 295 -3.51 19.58 -2.97
C ALA A 295 -3.34 18.44 -3.96
N ALA A 296 -4.24 17.44 -3.90
CA ALA A 296 -4.29 16.37 -4.88
C ALA A 296 -5.74 16.06 -5.27
N ALA A 297 -5.90 15.57 -6.50
CA ALA A 297 -7.16 15.07 -7.01
C ALA A 297 -6.93 13.69 -7.61
N ARG A 298 -7.93 12.81 -7.48
CA ARG A 298 -7.95 11.48 -8.08
C ARG A 298 -9.30 11.25 -8.75
N ALA A 299 -9.28 10.65 -9.94
CA ALA A 299 -10.43 10.06 -10.60
C ALA A 299 -10.12 8.61 -10.93
N GLU A 300 -11.06 7.69 -10.70
CA GLU A 300 -10.82 6.27 -10.84
C GLU A 300 -12.05 5.51 -11.32
N TYR A 301 -11.80 4.37 -11.92
CA TYR A 301 -12.79 3.42 -12.38
C TYR A 301 -12.35 2.00 -12.05
N TYR A 302 -13.27 1.17 -11.58
CA TYR A 302 -13.04 -0.25 -11.31
C TYR A 302 -14.18 -1.09 -11.85
N TYR A 303 -13.84 -2.11 -12.65
CA TYR A 303 -14.75 -3.15 -13.11
C TYR A 303 -14.20 -4.53 -12.78
N ALA A 304 -15.05 -5.43 -12.29
CA ALA A 304 -14.73 -6.83 -12.05
C ALA A 304 -15.96 -7.72 -12.35
N ASP A 305 -15.74 -8.76 -13.15
CA ASP A 305 -16.73 -9.80 -13.42
C ASP A 305 -17.00 -10.62 -12.16
N HIS A 306 -18.27 -10.93 -11.88
CA HIS A 306 -18.69 -11.93 -10.87
C HIS A 306 -17.99 -11.80 -9.51
N GLY A 307 -17.59 -10.60 -9.12
CA GLY A 307 -16.90 -10.36 -7.87
C GLY A 307 -15.52 -11.05 -7.77
N VAL A 308 -14.81 -11.16 -8.87
CA VAL A 308 -13.55 -11.97 -8.95
C VAL A 308 -12.45 -11.50 -8.00
N ILE A 309 -12.32 -10.22 -7.75
CA ILE A 309 -11.42 -9.63 -6.74
C ILE A 309 -12.25 -9.00 -5.62
N ILE A 310 -13.24 -8.20 -5.99
CA ILE A 310 -14.15 -7.55 -5.06
C ILE A 310 -15.44 -8.35 -5.04
N ASN A 311 -15.76 -8.98 -3.92
CA ASN A 311 -17.04 -9.64 -3.75
C ASN A 311 -18.17 -8.62 -3.90
N SER A 312 -19.15 -8.92 -4.77
CA SER A 312 -20.33 -8.08 -4.92
C SER A 312 -21.05 -7.95 -3.58
N ILE A 313 -21.31 -6.71 -3.19
CA ILE A 313 -21.97 -6.37 -1.93
C ILE A 313 -23.43 -6.03 -2.16
N SER A 314 -23.89 -6.04 -3.41
CA SER A 314 -25.27 -5.67 -3.73
C SER A 314 -26.27 -6.71 -3.22
N PRO A 315 -27.17 -6.34 -2.31
CA PRO A 315 -28.18 -7.26 -1.80
C PRO A 315 -29.32 -7.53 -2.80
N SER A 316 -29.37 -6.82 -3.93
CA SER A 316 -30.57 -6.79 -4.78
C SER A 316 -30.37 -7.20 -6.24
N THR A 317 -29.17 -7.52 -6.70
CA THR A 317 -28.92 -7.82 -8.11
C THR A 317 -28.49 -9.27 -8.36
N THR A 318 -29.07 -9.87 -9.41
CA THR A 318 -28.62 -11.12 -10.01
C THR A 318 -27.28 -10.94 -10.76
N ASP A 319 -26.86 -9.70 -11.01
CA ASP A 319 -25.57 -9.36 -11.61
C ASP A 319 -24.53 -9.14 -10.50
N ALA A 320 -23.59 -10.06 -10.42
CA ALA A 320 -22.53 -10.06 -9.43
C ALA A 320 -21.33 -9.17 -9.83
N ASN A 321 -21.42 -8.39 -10.91
CA ASN A 321 -20.33 -7.56 -11.38
C ASN A 321 -20.15 -6.32 -10.49
N PHE A 322 -18.90 -5.97 -10.21
CA PHE A 322 -18.54 -4.72 -9.54
C PHE A 322 -18.18 -3.68 -10.59
N ASN A 323 -18.89 -2.54 -10.61
CA ASN A 323 -18.70 -1.47 -11.61
C ASN A 323 -18.85 -0.11 -10.94
N VAL A 324 -17.75 0.47 -10.47
CA VAL A 324 -17.76 1.68 -9.65
C VAL A 324 -16.79 2.72 -10.22
N LYS A 325 -17.25 3.96 -10.27
CA LYS A 325 -16.42 5.16 -10.48
C LYS A 325 -16.25 5.90 -9.18
N SER A 326 -15.10 6.53 -8.98
CA SER A 326 -14.85 7.34 -7.79
C SER A 326 -14.02 8.58 -8.15
N ALA A 327 -14.22 9.64 -7.38
CA ALA A 327 -13.38 10.83 -7.43
C ALA A 327 -13.09 11.33 -6.02
N SER A 328 -11.91 11.91 -5.81
CA SER A 328 -11.54 12.51 -4.53
C SER A 328 -10.75 13.81 -4.69
N LEU A 329 -10.86 14.65 -3.66
CA LEU A 329 -10.03 15.84 -3.46
C LEU A 329 -9.38 15.75 -2.10
N ASN A 330 -8.07 15.99 -2.06
CA ASN A 330 -7.23 15.89 -0.89
C ASN A 330 -6.46 17.17 -0.66
N LEU A 331 -6.32 17.58 0.61
CA LEU A 331 -5.50 18.69 1.04
C LEU A 331 -4.57 18.22 2.16
N ASP A 332 -3.28 18.45 2.01
CA ASP A 332 -2.25 18.14 2.97
C ASP A 332 -1.59 19.41 3.52
N TYR A 333 -1.40 19.43 4.83
CA TYR A 333 -0.54 20.37 5.52
C TYR A 333 0.67 19.64 6.08
N LEU A 334 1.85 19.98 5.63
CA LEU A 334 3.13 19.32 5.89
C LEU A 334 4.05 20.31 6.64
N PRO A 335 3.86 20.52 7.97
CA PRO A 335 4.68 21.48 8.72
C PRO A 335 6.16 21.09 8.77
N THR A 336 6.45 19.79 8.68
CA THR A 336 7.77 19.19 8.65
C THR A 336 7.78 18.00 7.69
N SER A 337 8.95 17.51 7.30
CA SER A 337 9.08 16.37 6.37
C SER A 337 8.51 15.05 6.92
N ASN A 338 8.33 14.94 8.23
CA ASN A 338 7.92 13.71 8.91
C ASN A 338 6.48 13.75 9.46
N VAL A 339 5.77 14.89 9.34
CA VAL A 339 4.38 15.05 9.81
C VAL A 339 3.48 15.50 8.66
N ALA A 340 2.32 14.86 8.52
CA ALA A 340 1.29 15.25 7.58
C ALA A 340 -0.07 15.33 8.27
N PHE A 341 -0.72 16.50 8.18
CA PHE A 341 -2.15 16.65 8.48
C PHE A 341 -2.89 16.59 7.15
N ARG A 342 -3.86 15.68 7.03
CA ARG A 342 -4.48 15.36 5.76
C ARG A 342 -6.00 15.38 5.88
N VAL A 343 -6.68 15.87 4.84
CA VAL A 343 -8.15 15.80 4.72
C VAL A 343 -8.49 15.41 3.29
N GLU A 344 -9.34 14.41 3.12
CA GLU A 344 -9.83 13.96 1.81
C GLU A 344 -11.36 13.78 1.83
N GLY A 345 -12.03 14.39 0.84
CA GLY A 345 -13.40 14.10 0.49
C GLY A 345 -13.43 13.18 -0.73
N ARG A 346 -14.20 12.09 -0.68
CA ARG A 346 -14.30 11.09 -1.74
C ARG A 346 -15.74 10.70 -2.01
N VAL A 347 -16.07 10.53 -3.29
CA VAL A 347 -17.40 10.11 -3.74
C VAL A 347 -17.27 8.89 -4.65
N PHE A 348 -18.29 8.02 -4.61
CA PHE A 348 -18.42 6.81 -5.41
C PHE A 348 -19.75 6.78 -6.09
N HIS A 349 -19.80 6.26 -7.31
CA HIS A 349 -21.02 6.07 -8.07
C HIS A 349 -20.93 4.80 -8.93
N SER A 350 -22.06 4.10 -9.02
CA SER A 350 -22.26 2.95 -9.90
C SER A 350 -23.54 3.11 -10.70
N GLY A 351 -23.62 2.45 -11.86
CA GLY A 351 -24.88 2.34 -12.62
C GLY A 351 -25.91 1.44 -11.94
N GLN A 352 -25.51 0.67 -10.93
CA GLN A 352 -26.34 -0.27 -10.17
C GLN A 352 -26.17 -0.01 -8.68
N ASP A 353 -27.14 -0.43 -7.88
CA ASP A 353 -27.00 -0.41 -6.44
C ASP A 353 -25.89 -1.37 -6.01
N PHE A 354 -24.89 -0.86 -5.30
CA PHE A 354 -23.73 -1.62 -4.86
C PHE A 354 -23.53 -1.61 -3.34
N LEU A 355 -24.35 -0.86 -2.63
CA LEU A 355 -24.33 -0.72 -1.18
C LEU A 355 -25.74 -0.67 -0.62
N THR A 356 -25.82 -0.80 0.70
CA THR A 356 -27.03 -0.56 1.48
C THR A 356 -26.82 0.68 2.36
N ASP A 357 -27.73 1.64 2.32
CA ASP A 357 -27.68 2.81 3.17
C ASP A 357 -28.04 2.49 4.65
N ARG A 358 -28.00 3.50 5.52
CA ARG A 358 -28.32 3.34 6.95
C ARG A 358 -29.76 2.88 7.24
N ASN A 359 -30.67 3.05 6.30
CA ASN A 359 -32.07 2.65 6.42
C ASN A 359 -32.33 1.26 5.84
N GLY A 360 -31.26 0.55 5.43
CA GLY A 360 -31.35 -0.75 4.78
C GLY A 360 -31.78 -0.67 3.31
N GLN A 361 -31.77 0.53 2.70
CA GLN A 361 -32.19 0.69 1.30
C GLN A 361 -30.97 0.57 0.37
N PRO A 362 -31.13 -0.15 -0.77
CA PRO A 362 -30.10 -0.20 -1.80
C PRO A 362 -29.73 1.20 -2.29
N THR A 363 -28.42 1.43 -2.56
CA THR A 363 -27.92 2.71 -3.07
C THR A 363 -26.79 2.52 -4.07
N ASN A 364 -26.77 3.35 -5.10
CA ASN A 364 -25.75 3.39 -6.14
C ASN A 364 -24.70 4.49 -5.93
N SER A 365 -24.74 5.16 -4.80
CA SER A 365 -23.80 6.25 -4.49
C SER A 365 -23.37 6.21 -3.03
N TYR A 366 -22.11 6.58 -2.80
CA TYR A 366 -21.50 6.65 -1.47
C TYR A 366 -20.52 7.83 -1.42
N GLY A 367 -20.39 8.43 -0.26
CA GLY A 367 -19.42 9.51 -0.06
C GLY A 367 -18.88 9.50 1.35
N ASN A 368 -17.61 9.89 1.50
CA ASN A 368 -16.97 10.00 2.80
C ASN A 368 -16.02 11.19 2.89
N LEU A 369 -15.79 11.62 4.12
CA LEU A 369 -14.75 12.55 4.50
C LEU A 369 -13.81 11.83 5.45
N THR A 370 -12.51 11.97 5.24
CA THR A 370 -11.47 11.37 6.10
C THR A 370 -10.46 12.44 6.46
N SER A 371 -10.09 12.51 7.73
CA SER A 371 -8.98 13.34 8.19
C SER A 371 -7.97 12.49 8.96
N SER A 372 -6.68 12.79 8.83
CA SER A 372 -5.63 12.06 9.54
C SER A 372 -4.47 12.95 9.98
N ILE A 373 -3.75 12.44 10.96
CA ILE A 373 -2.42 12.91 11.34
C ILE A 373 -1.48 11.72 11.19
N ALA A 374 -0.50 11.85 10.30
CA ALA A 374 0.51 10.84 10.06
C ALA A 374 1.89 11.35 10.47
N LEU A 375 2.63 10.52 11.19
CA LEU A 375 4.00 10.79 11.66
C LEU A 375 4.92 9.64 11.21
N SER A 376 6.10 9.97 10.70
CA SER A 376 7.19 9.01 10.46
C SER A 376 8.47 9.44 11.18
N PHE A 377 9.29 8.52 11.60
CA PHE A 377 10.57 8.78 12.30
C PHE A 377 11.57 7.66 12.07
#